data_512af32d7c4ce73e70248c5d5196ea15
#
_entry.id   512af32d7c4ce73e70248c5d5196ea15
#
_cell.length_a   1.000
_cell.length_b   1.000
_cell.length_c   1.000
_cell.angle_alpha   90.00
_cell.angle_beta   90.00
_cell.angle_gamma   90.00
#
_symmetry.space_group_name_H-M   'P 1'
#
loop_
_entity.id
_entity.type
_entity.pdbx_description
1 polymer ?
#
loop_
_entity_poly.entity_id
_entity_poly.type
_entity_poly.pdbx_seq_one_letter_code
_entity_poly.pdbx_strand_id
1 'polypeptide(L)'
;VVILGSGDIGLIMARRMTLEGAKVKVVAELMPYSGGLKRNIVQCLDDYGIPLKLSHTVVDIRGKERLEGITLAQVDGKGKPIPGTEEEYSCDTLLLSVGLIPENEISRGMGVDMNPVTSGPKVNESLETNIEGVFACGNVLHVHDLVDFVSEEAAIAGKNAAAYVKQGENRTSGAQEIVLNPVEGVRYTVPG
;
A
#
# COMPACT_ATOMS: atom_id res chain seq x y z
N VAL A 1 -22.65 3.19 0.09
CA VAL A 1 -21.20 2.97 0.21
C VAL A 1 -20.46 4.27 -0.08
N VAL A 2 -19.43 4.57 0.70
CA VAL A 2 -18.42 5.60 0.39
C VAL A 2 -17.06 4.89 0.27
N ILE A 3 -16.21 5.35 -0.64
CA ILE A 3 -14.87 4.78 -0.84
C ILE A 3 -13.84 5.88 -0.61
N LEU A 4 -12.84 5.60 0.21
CA LEU A 4 -11.68 6.48 0.42
C LEU A 4 -10.46 5.88 -0.29
N GLY A 5 -9.88 6.67 -1.20
CA GLY A 5 -8.77 6.31 -2.06
C GLY A 5 -9.20 5.97 -3.48
N SER A 6 -8.55 6.60 -4.46
CA SER A 6 -8.83 6.49 -5.90
C SER A 6 -7.72 5.79 -6.68
N GLY A 7 -6.96 4.93 -6.02
CA GLY A 7 -6.12 3.94 -6.70
C GLY A 7 -6.96 2.93 -7.49
N ASP A 8 -6.35 2.12 -8.35
CA ASP A 8 -7.06 1.18 -9.22
C ASP A 8 -8.01 0.27 -8.46
N ILE A 9 -7.64 -0.21 -7.28
CA ILE A 9 -8.49 -1.08 -6.46
C ILE A 9 -9.75 -0.34 -5.99
N GLY A 10 -9.63 0.89 -5.52
CA GLY A 10 -10.78 1.71 -5.10
C GLY A 10 -11.76 1.95 -6.25
N LEU A 11 -11.24 2.27 -7.43
CA LEU A 11 -12.03 2.48 -8.64
C LEU A 11 -12.75 1.21 -9.09
N ILE A 12 -12.03 0.09 -9.18
CA ILE A 12 -12.58 -1.21 -9.57
C ILE A 12 -13.67 -1.65 -8.58
N MET A 13 -13.45 -1.45 -7.28
CA MET A 13 -14.43 -1.80 -6.25
C MET A 13 -15.67 -0.89 -6.31
N ALA A 14 -15.53 0.38 -6.65
CA ALA A 14 -16.68 1.27 -6.87
C ALA A 14 -17.61 0.70 -7.94
N ARG A 15 -17.04 0.30 -9.08
CA ARG A 15 -17.79 -0.37 -10.16
C ARG A 15 -18.38 -1.70 -9.69
N ARG A 16 -17.57 -2.55 -9.04
CA ARG A 16 -18.00 -3.89 -8.62
C ARG A 16 -19.17 -3.82 -7.65
N MET A 17 -19.09 -2.98 -6.63
CA MET A 17 -20.16 -2.81 -5.65
C MET A 17 -21.45 -2.27 -6.31
N THR A 18 -21.33 -1.37 -7.29
CA THR A 18 -22.49 -0.88 -8.05
C THR A 18 -23.15 -2.00 -8.85
N LEU A 19 -22.37 -2.87 -9.49
CA LEU A 19 -22.89 -4.03 -10.22
C LEU A 19 -23.59 -5.05 -9.32
N GLU A 20 -23.17 -5.17 -8.08
CA GLU A 20 -23.80 -6.01 -7.06
C GLU A 20 -25.02 -5.32 -6.38
N GLY A 21 -25.43 -4.16 -6.88
CA GLY A 21 -26.64 -3.45 -6.41
C GLY A 21 -26.41 -2.46 -5.27
N ALA A 22 -25.18 -2.25 -4.82
CA ALA A 22 -24.89 -1.22 -3.82
C ALA A 22 -24.88 0.17 -4.45
N LYS A 23 -25.37 1.19 -3.71
CA LYS A 23 -25.26 2.58 -4.13
C LYS A 23 -23.94 3.17 -3.66
N VAL A 24 -22.99 3.32 -4.56
CA VAL A 24 -21.74 4.06 -4.30
C VAL A 24 -22.04 5.55 -4.44
N LYS A 25 -21.89 6.30 -3.36
CA LYS A 25 -22.23 7.73 -3.29
C LYS A 25 -21.11 8.64 -3.76
N VAL A 26 -19.86 8.26 -3.45
CA VAL A 26 -18.67 9.05 -3.76
C VAL A 26 -17.43 8.19 -3.59
N VAL A 27 -16.40 8.49 -4.39
CA VAL A 27 -15.00 8.12 -4.16
C VAL A 27 -14.27 9.40 -3.76
N ALA A 28 -13.63 9.40 -2.59
CA ALA A 28 -12.84 10.51 -2.09
C ALA A 28 -11.35 10.19 -2.21
N GLU A 29 -10.54 11.18 -2.56
CA GLU A 29 -9.09 11.07 -2.72
C GLU A 29 -8.39 12.21 -1.99
N LEU A 30 -7.42 11.86 -1.14
CA LEU A 30 -6.62 12.83 -0.39
C LEU A 30 -5.80 13.75 -1.32
N MET A 31 -5.25 13.15 -2.39
CA MET A 31 -4.40 13.88 -3.34
C MET A 31 -5.25 14.74 -4.30
N PRO A 32 -4.67 15.79 -4.90
CA PRO A 32 -5.34 16.60 -5.92
C PRO A 32 -5.44 15.88 -7.29
N TYR A 33 -5.11 14.60 -7.33
CA TYR A 33 -5.20 13.74 -8.52
C TYR A 33 -5.51 12.30 -8.10
N SER A 34 -6.10 11.52 -9.01
CA SER A 34 -6.32 10.09 -8.81
C SER A 34 -5.04 9.31 -9.10
N GLY A 35 -4.71 8.34 -8.24
CA GLY A 35 -3.61 7.40 -8.45
C GLY A 35 -3.94 6.26 -9.41
N GLY A 36 -5.21 6.08 -9.76
CA GLY A 36 -5.65 5.03 -10.67
C GLY A 36 -5.49 5.38 -12.15
N LEU A 37 -5.47 4.36 -12.99
CA LEU A 37 -5.38 4.52 -14.44
C LEU A 37 -6.61 5.28 -14.99
N LYS A 38 -6.37 6.18 -15.95
CA LYS A 38 -7.44 6.99 -16.57
C LYS A 38 -8.59 6.14 -17.11
N ARG A 39 -8.31 4.98 -17.70
CA ARG A 39 -9.35 4.05 -18.18
C ARG A 39 -10.26 3.56 -17.05
N ASN A 40 -9.69 3.34 -15.84
CA ASN A 40 -10.47 2.88 -14.69
C ASN A 40 -11.32 4.01 -14.13
N ILE A 41 -10.87 5.26 -14.19
CA ILE A 41 -11.72 6.42 -13.83
C ILE A 41 -12.96 6.43 -14.73
N VAL A 42 -12.79 6.35 -16.04
CA VAL A 42 -13.92 6.34 -16.99
C VAL A 42 -14.83 5.13 -16.75
N GLN A 43 -14.28 3.91 -16.82
CA GLN A 43 -15.06 2.67 -16.79
C GLN A 43 -15.67 2.34 -15.42
N CYS A 44 -15.12 2.89 -14.34
CA CYS A 44 -15.55 2.55 -13.00
C CYS A 44 -16.33 3.68 -12.30
N LEU A 45 -16.11 4.93 -12.70
CA LEU A 45 -16.83 6.07 -12.12
C LEU A 45 -17.72 6.78 -13.13
N ASP A 46 -17.17 7.28 -14.23
CA ASP A 46 -17.93 8.10 -15.20
C ASP A 46 -19.11 7.34 -15.80
N ASP A 47 -18.88 6.09 -16.23
CA ASP A 47 -19.93 5.23 -16.81
C ASP A 47 -21.09 4.92 -15.84
N TYR A 48 -20.85 5.06 -14.53
CA TYR A 48 -21.84 4.82 -13.47
C TYR A 48 -22.30 6.10 -12.76
N GLY A 49 -21.80 7.28 -13.19
CA GLY A 49 -22.14 8.56 -12.57
C GLY A 49 -21.71 8.68 -11.12
N ILE A 50 -20.63 7.99 -10.74
CA ILE A 50 -20.08 8.04 -9.37
C ILE A 50 -19.13 9.24 -9.27
N PRO A 51 -19.40 10.22 -8.37
CA PRO A 51 -18.55 11.39 -8.24
C PRO A 51 -17.19 11.04 -7.61
N LEU A 52 -16.11 11.62 -8.18
CA LEU A 52 -14.76 11.61 -7.63
C LEU A 52 -14.47 12.96 -6.98
N LYS A 53 -14.15 12.97 -5.69
CA LYS A 53 -13.76 14.17 -4.94
C LYS A 53 -12.27 14.11 -4.62
N LEU A 54 -11.50 14.90 -5.34
CA LEU A 54 -10.06 15.09 -5.11
C LEU A 54 -9.81 16.08 -3.97
N SER A 55 -8.67 15.98 -3.31
CA SER A 55 -8.31 16.79 -2.14
C SER A 55 -9.35 16.70 -1.01
N HIS A 56 -9.89 15.50 -0.77
CA HIS A 56 -10.85 15.24 0.31
C HIS A 56 -10.45 14.03 1.13
N THR A 57 -10.77 14.06 2.42
CA THR A 57 -10.57 12.92 3.31
C THR A 57 -11.74 12.75 4.27
N VAL A 58 -11.83 11.58 4.89
CA VAL A 58 -12.79 11.30 5.97
C VAL A 58 -12.27 11.94 7.26
N VAL A 59 -13.09 12.78 7.89
CA VAL A 59 -12.75 13.46 9.14
C VAL A 59 -13.56 12.98 10.33
N ASP A 60 -14.70 12.32 10.08
CA ASP A 60 -15.52 11.73 11.12
C ASP A 60 -16.24 10.49 10.63
N ILE A 61 -16.46 9.53 11.54
CA ILE A 61 -17.14 8.27 11.30
C ILE A 61 -18.21 8.10 12.38
N ARG A 62 -19.48 7.98 11.97
CA ARG A 62 -20.63 7.84 12.88
C ARG A 62 -21.17 6.43 12.88
N GLY A 63 -21.61 6.01 14.08
CA GLY A 63 -22.16 4.68 14.34
C GLY A 63 -21.31 3.91 15.36
N LYS A 64 -21.97 3.19 16.28
CA LYS A 64 -21.31 2.39 17.32
C LYS A 64 -21.13 0.93 16.93
N GLU A 65 -22.25 0.26 16.64
CA GLU A 65 -22.26 -1.17 16.28
C GLU A 65 -22.13 -1.36 14.78
N ARG A 66 -22.65 -0.41 14.02
CA ARG A 66 -22.60 -0.36 12.56
C ARG A 66 -22.38 1.07 12.10
N LEU A 67 -21.74 1.21 10.95
CA LEU A 67 -21.57 2.50 10.29
C LEU A 67 -22.93 3.08 9.88
N GLU A 68 -23.18 4.33 10.24
CA GLU A 68 -24.40 5.09 9.91
C GLU A 68 -24.11 6.25 8.96
N GLY A 69 -22.88 6.71 8.94
CA GLY A 69 -22.44 7.78 8.07
C GLY A 69 -20.99 8.20 8.30
N ILE A 70 -20.50 9.01 7.40
CA ILE A 70 -19.18 9.64 7.49
C ILE A 70 -19.28 11.12 7.16
N THR A 71 -18.27 11.87 7.54
CA THR A 71 -18.08 13.25 7.12
C THR A 71 -16.80 13.35 6.30
N LEU A 72 -16.89 13.88 5.08
CA LEU A 72 -15.74 14.27 4.26
C LEU A 72 -15.43 15.76 4.50
N ALA A 73 -14.16 16.13 4.42
CA ALA A 73 -13.75 17.51 4.34
C ALA A 73 -12.69 17.68 3.25
N GLN A 74 -12.64 18.86 2.65
CA GLN A 74 -11.56 19.25 1.76
C GLN A 74 -10.26 19.41 2.55
N VAL A 75 -9.13 19.07 1.93
CA VAL A 75 -7.80 19.23 2.53
C VAL A 75 -6.97 20.28 1.81
N ASP A 76 -6.08 20.92 2.55
CA ASP A 76 -5.08 21.85 2.01
C ASP A 76 -3.91 21.09 1.33
N GLY A 77 -2.95 21.83 0.78
CA GLY A 77 -1.76 21.27 0.12
C GLY A 77 -0.82 20.48 1.06
N LYS A 78 -1.10 20.46 2.37
CA LYS A 78 -0.39 19.68 3.38
C LYS A 78 -1.22 18.49 3.88
N GLY A 79 -2.38 18.24 3.28
CA GLY A 79 -3.31 17.17 3.67
C GLY A 79 -4.11 17.44 4.94
N LYS A 80 -4.15 18.69 5.44
CA LYS A 80 -4.93 19.06 6.62
C LYS A 80 -6.35 19.45 6.24
N PRO A 81 -7.39 18.94 6.95
CA PRO A 81 -8.76 19.33 6.72
C PRO A 81 -8.99 20.83 6.86
N ILE A 82 -9.75 21.40 5.93
CA ILE A 82 -10.12 22.82 5.90
C ILE A 82 -11.47 22.98 6.62
N PRO A 83 -11.55 23.69 7.76
CA PRO A 83 -12.81 23.89 8.48
C PRO A 83 -13.86 24.61 7.62
N GLY A 84 -15.13 24.18 7.75
CA GLY A 84 -16.24 24.75 7.00
C GLY A 84 -16.47 24.12 5.62
N THR A 85 -15.71 23.05 5.29
CA THR A 85 -15.87 22.30 4.03
C THR A 85 -16.46 20.90 4.26
N GLU A 86 -16.97 20.65 5.46
CA GLU A 86 -17.49 19.36 5.87
C GLU A 86 -18.77 19.00 5.10
N GLU A 87 -18.78 17.79 4.55
CA GLU A 87 -19.93 17.20 3.86
C GLU A 87 -20.32 15.87 4.51
N GLU A 88 -21.56 15.75 4.90
CA GLU A 88 -22.08 14.55 5.52
C GLU A 88 -22.61 13.54 4.48
N TYR A 89 -22.24 12.28 4.65
CA TYR A 89 -22.74 11.16 3.86
C TYR A 89 -23.34 10.10 4.78
N SER A 90 -24.65 9.88 4.67
CA SER A 90 -25.27 8.70 5.27
C SER A 90 -24.84 7.47 4.46
N CYS A 91 -24.19 6.51 5.10
CA CYS A 91 -23.77 5.25 4.49
C CYS A 91 -23.61 4.17 5.56
N ASP A 92 -23.76 2.93 5.15
CA ASP A 92 -23.58 1.75 5.99
C ASP A 92 -22.25 1.02 5.75
N THR A 93 -21.48 1.51 4.79
CA THR A 93 -20.18 0.94 4.39
C THR A 93 -19.21 2.03 3.99
N LEU A 94 -18.04 2.05 4.62
CA LEU A 94 -16.87 2.81 4.21
C LEU A 94 -15.80 1.81 3.77
N LEU A 95 -15.38 1.90 2.51
CA LEU A 95 -14.32 1.06 1.94
C LEU A 95 -13.03 1.88 1.89
N LEU A 96 -11.96 1.33 2.45
CA LEU A 96 -10.65 1.97 2.48
C LEU A 96 -9.76 1.37 1.39
N SER A 97 -9.29 2.23 0.47
CA SER A 97 -8.32 1.90 -0.57
C SER A 97 -7.15 2.89 -0.50
N VAL A 98 -6.54 2.99 0.69
CA VAL A 98 -5.58 4.03 1.06
C VAL A 98 -4.12 3.58 1.03
N GLY A 99 -3.84 2.50 0.34
CA GLY A 99 -2.52 1.90 0.20
C GLY A 99 -2.34 0.64 1.04
N LEU A 100 -1.25 -0.04 0.77
CA LEU A 100 -0.84 -1.26 1.47
C LEU A 100 0.26 -0.93 2.47
N ILE A 101 0.28 -1.67 3.58
CA ILE A 101 1.36 -1.65 4.56
C ILE A 101 1.97 -3.05 4.58
N PRO A 102 3.31 -3.18 4.45
CA PRO A 102 3.98 -4.46 4.59
C PRO A 102 3.64 -5.13 5.92
N GLU A 103 3.02 -6.33 5.86
CA GLU A 103 2.65 -7.07 7.07
C GLU A 103 3.84 -7.90 7.56
N ASN A 104 4.42 -7.50 8.67
CA ASN A 104 5.68 -8.03 9.20
C ASN A 104 5.61 -8.40 10.69
N GLU A 105 4.45 -8.81 11.19
CA GLU A 105 4.32 -9.24 12.58
C GLU A 105 5.24 -10.43 12.89
N ILE A 106 5.24 -11.45 12.01
CA ILE A 106 6.10 -12.64 12.13
C ILE A 106 7.58 -12.25 12.05
N SER A 107 7.96 -11.42 11.08
CA SER A 107 9.36 -10.97 10.92
C SER A 107 9.84 -10.23 12.17
N ARG A 108 9.03 -9.35 12.73
CA ARG A 108 9.34 -8.64 13.99
C ARG A 108 9.46 -9.59 15.16
N GLY A 109 8.55 -10.58 15.26
CA GLY A 109 8.59 -11.62 16.31
C GLY A 109 9.84 -12.48 16.26
N MET A 110 10.45 -12.65 15.09
CA MET A 110 11.73 -13.35 14.89
C MET A 110 12.96 -12.48 15.17
N GLY A 111 12.81 -11.18 15.38
CA GLY A 111 13.93 -10.26 15.58
C GLY A 111 14.58 -9.78 14.28
N VAL A 112 13.83 -9.79 13.16
CA VAL A 112 14.31 -9.24 11.88
C VAL A 112 14.40 -7.72 11.98
N ASP A 113 15.51 -7.16 11.52
CA ASP A 113 15.71 -5.72 11.43
C ASP A 113 14.80 -5.08 10.37
N MET A 114 14.09 -4.03 10.75
CA MET A 114 13.11 -3.38 9.91
C MET A 114 13.63 -2.05 9.36
N ASN A 115 13.31 -1.77 8.09
CA ASN A 115 13.54 -0.46 7.49
C ASN A 115 12.38 0.48 7.89
N PRO A 116 12.66 1.62 8.56
CA PRO A 116 11.60 2.53 9.00
C PRO A 116 10.88 3.25 7.86
N VAL A 117 11.47 3.31 6.67
CA VAL A 117 10.89 3.98 5.51
C VAL A 117 9.90 3.08 4.77
N THR A 118 10.28 1.81 4.54
CA THR A 118 9.44 0.84 3.83
C THR A 118 8.51 0.08 4.74
N SER A 119 8.80 0.04 6.06
CA SER A 119 8.17 -0.85 7.05
C SER A 119 8.37 -2.35 6.76
N GLY A 120 9.28 -2.69 5.85
CA GLY A 120 9.68 -4.04 5.51
C GLY A 120 11.03 -4.41 6.14
N PRO A 121 11.45 -5.69 6.03
CA PRO A 121 12.76 -6.16 6.47
C PRO A 121 13.92 -5.41 5.78
N LYS A 122 15.02 -5.24 6.48
CA LYS A 122 16.31 -4.93 5.84
C LYS A 122 16.88 -6.23 5.28
N VAL A 123 17.32 -6.18 4.04
CA VAL A 123 17.89 -7.32 3.33
C VAL A 123 19.18 -6.95 2.62
N ASN A 124 20.05 -7.93 2.40
CA ASN A 124 21.22 -7.83 1.54
C ASN A 124 20.86 -8.09 0.05
N GLU A 125 21.84 -8.10 -0.84
CA GLU A 125 21.65 -8.34 -2.29
C GLU A 125 21.08 -9.72 -2.62
N SER A 126 21.15 -10.68 -1.68
CA SER A 126 20.54 -12.00 -1.81
C SER A 126 19.11 -12.06 -1.30
N LEU A 127 18.55 -10.92 -0.85
CA LEU A 127 17.26 -10.79 -0.16
C LEU A 127 17.21 -11.54 1.18
N GLU A 128 18.36 -11.84 1.78
CA GLU A 128 18.49 -12.43 3.11
C GLU A 128 18.49 -11.32 4.16
N THR A 129 17.80 -11.55 5.25
CA THR A 129 17.68 -10.62 6.39
C THR A 129 18.91 -10.73 7.32
N ASN A 130 18.90 -9.96 8.42
CA ASN A 130 19.89 -10.13 9.51
C ASN A 130 19.79 -11.49 10.23
N ILE A 131 18.72 -12.24 10.01
CA ILE A 131 18.56 -13.60 10.55
C ILE A 131 18.96 -14.59 9.48
N GLU A 132 19.99 -15.38 9.76
CA GLU A 132 20.54 -16.37 8.84
C GLU A 132 19.48 -17.34 8.33
N GLY A 133 19.44 -17.56 7.00
CA GLY A 133 18.47 -18.43 6.34
C GLY A 133 17.06 -17.88 6.22
N VAL A 134 16.83 -16.62 6.66
CA VAL A 134 15.54 -15.93 6.53
C VAL A 134 15.61 -14.92 5.40
N PHE A 135 14.78 -15.13 4.38
CA PHE A 135 14.71 -14.29 3.18
C PHE A 135 13.38 -13.56 3.15
N ALA A 136 13.37 -12.35 2.57
CA ALA A 136 12.14 -11.57 2.41
C ALA A 136 12.03 -11.03 0.98
N CYS A 137 10.81 -11.10 0.42
CA CYS A 137 10.51 -10.60 -0.92
C CYS A 137 9.04 -10.20 -1.04
N GLY A 138 8.71 -9.46 -2.09
CA GLY A 138 7.36 -9.01 -2.39
C GLY A 138 6.85 -7.93 -1.44
N ASN A 139 5.54 -7.83 -1.29
CA ASN A 139 4.92 -6.74 -0.54
C ASN A 139 5.21 -6.73 0.98
N VAL A 140 5.77 -7.81 1.53
CA VAL A 140 6.27 -7.80 2.92
C VAL A 140 7.60 -7.05 3.03
N LEU A 141 8.41 -7.02 1.95
CA LEU A 141 9.69 -6.32 1.89
C LEU A 141 9.49 -4.82 1.59
N HIS A 142 8.80 -4.52 0.51
CA HIS A 142 8.27 -3.19 0.18
C HIS A 142 7.10 -3.33 -0.80
N VAL A 143 6.20 -2.36 -0.82
CA VAL A 143 5.04 -2.41 -1.71
C VAL A 143 5.45 -2.14 -3.15
N HIS A 144 5.10 -3.05 -4.04
CA HIS A 144 5.32 -2.94 -5.48
C HIS A 144 4.07 -2.43 -6.20
N ASP A 145 4.25 -1.66 -7.27
CA ASP A 145 3.16 -1.20 -8.13
C ASP A 145 2.66 -2.28 -9.09
N LEU A 146 3.54 -3.21 -9.48
CA LEU A 146 3.25 -4.28 -10.44
C LEU A 146 3.61 -5.65 -9.86
N VAL A 147 2.73 -6.62 -10.07
CA VAL A 147 2.94 -8.02 -9.65
C VAL A 147 4.11 -8.68 -10.38
N ASP A 148 4.48 -8.19 -11.56
CA ASP A 148 5.64 -8.68 -12.32
C ASP A 148 6.93 -8.51 -11.50
N PHE A 149 7.14 -7.36 -10.89
CA PHE A 149 8.29 -7.12 -10.00
C PHE A 149 8.27 -8.00 -8.75
N VAL A 150 7.09 -8.23 -8.16
CA VAL A 150 6.93 -9.19 -7.05
C VAL A 150 7.39 -10.58 -7.47
N SER A 151 7.02 -11.02 -8.68
CA SER A 151 7.36 -12.35 -9.20
C SER A 151 8.85 -12.49 -9.49
N GLU A 152 9.49 -11.45 -10.05
CA GLU A 152 10.93 -11.43 -10.31
C GLU A 152 11.72 -11.46 -9.00
N GLU A 153 11.35 -10.63 -8.05
CA GLU A 153 11.98 -10.57 -6.72
C GLU A 153 11.83 -11.90 -5.97
N ALA A 154 10.63 -12.51 -6.00
CA ALA A 154 10.39 -13.81 -5.41
C ALA A 154 11.23 -14.92 -6.04
N ALA A 155 11.46 -14.87 -7.36
CA ALA A 155 12.31 -15.83 -8.05
C ALA A 155 13.78 -15.69 -7.62
N ILE A 156 14.25 -14.45 -7.38
CA ILE A 156 15.61 -14.17 -6.87
C ILE A 156 15.74 -14.72 -5.44
N ALA A 157 14.80 -14.39 -4.56
CA ALA A 157 14.79 -14.87 -3.18
C ALA A 157 14.77 -16.40 -3.10
N GLY A 158 13.93 -17.05 -3.91
CA GLY A 158 13.82 -18.51 -3.97
C GLY A 158 15.11 -19.18 -4.45
N LYS A 159 15.80 -18.63 -5.46
CA LYS A 159 17.10 -19.12 -5.91
C LYS A 159 18.17 -18.99 -4.82
N ASN A 160 18.20 -17.86 -4.12
CA ASN A 160 19.17 -17.60 -3.06
C ASN A 160 18.90 -18.49 -1.84
N ALA A 161 17.64 -18.67 -1.45
CA ALA A 161 17.27 -19.62 -0.40
C ALA A 161 17.66 -21.08 -0.75
N ALA A 162 17.44 -21.49 -2.00
CA ALA A 162 17.87 -22.82 -2.47
C ALA A 162 19.40 -22.98 -2.47
N ALA A 163 20.13 -21.93 -2.83
CA ALA A 163 21.59 -21.91 -2.77
C ALA A 163 22.08 -22.01 -1.32
N TYR A 164 21.44 -21.27 -0.40
CA TYR A 164 21.71 -21.35 1.04
C TYR A 164 21.60 -22.79 1.55
N VAL A 165 20.48 -23.46 1.29
CA VAL A 165 20.27 -24.85 1.72
C VAL A 165 21.30 -25.81 1.14
N LYS A 166 21.72 -25.62 -0.13
CA LYS A 166 22.71 -26.48 -0.78
C LYS A 166 24.12 -26.28 -0.27
N GLN A 167 24.50 -25.08 0.09
CA GLN A 167 25.86 -24.73 0.56
C GLN A 167 26.08 -25.13 2.02
N GLY A 168 25.02 -25.23 2.83
CA GLY A 168 25.10 -25.58 4.24
C GLY A 168 26.09 -24.65 4.99
N GLU A 169 26.91 -25.25 5.90
CA GLU A 169 27.90 -24.53 6.71
C GLU A 169 29.12 -24.00 5.91
N ASN A 170 29.23 -24.32 4.61
CA ASN A 170 30.35 -23.90 3.76
C ASN A 170 30.16 -22.50 3.11
N ARG A 171 29.29 -21.66 3.67
CA ARG A 171 29.23 -20.26 3.24
C ARG A 171 30.53 -19.54 3.59
N THR A 172 31.23 -19.07 2.58
CA THR A 172 32.42 -18.24 2.77
C THR A 172 32.00 -16.92 3.46
N SER A 173 32.25 -16.85 4.75
CA SER A 173 32.26 -15.59 5.50
C SER A 173 33.44 -14.76 5.03
N GLY A 174 33.24 -13.84 4.09
CA GLY A 174 34.35 -13.05 3.56
C GLY A 174 33.96 -12.02 2.51
N ALA A 175 32.67 -11.90 2.20
CA ALA A 175 32.19 -10.81 1.35
C ALA A 175 32.30 -9.49 2.12
N GLN A 176 32.91 -8.48 1.50
CA GLN A 176 32.97 -7.14 2.05
C GLN A 176 31.56 -6.56 2.02
N GLU A 177 31.05 -6.20 3.19
CA GLU A 177 29.73 -5.54 3.28
C GLU A 177 29.85 -4.10 2.76
N ILE A 178 29.02 -3.77 1.78
CA ILE A 178 28.91 -2.42 1.20
C ILE A 178 27.53 -1.89 1.53
N VAL A 179 27.46 -0.87 2.40
CA VAL A 179 26.21 -0.22 2.76
C VAL A 179 25.83 0.81 1.71
N LEU A 180 24.61 0.71 1.18
CA LEU A 180 24.05 1.69 0.26
C LEU A 180 23.40 2.83 1.03
N ASN A 181 23.90 4.05 0.87
CA ASN A 181 23.33 5.24 1.49
C ASN A 181 22.56 6.05 0.44
N PRO A 182 21.22 6.19 0.59
CA PRO A 182 20.45 7.06 -0.29
C PRO A 182 20.94 8.50 -0.23
N VAL A 183 21.08 9.13 -1.41
CA VAL A 183 21.46 10.54 -1.56
C VAL A 183 20.25 11.36 -2.03
N GLU A 184 20.43 12.67 -2.19
CA GLU A 184 19.35 13.58 -2.62
C GLU A 184 18.59 13.04 -3.84
N GLY A 185 17.26 13.03 -3.75
CA GLY A 185 16.35 12.49 -4.76
C GLY A 185 16.04 10.99 -4.63
N VAL A 186 16.77 10.25 -3.77
CA VAL A 186 16.49 8.83 -3.49
C VAL A 186 16.01 8.68 -2.06
N ARG A 187 14.78 8.21 -1.88
CA ARG A 187 14.16 8.08 -0.56
C ARG A 187 14.68 6.87 0.22
N TYR A 188 14.91 5.77 -0.47
CA TYR A 188 15.43 4.52 0.10
C TYR A 188 15.95 3.60 -1.02
N THR A 189 16.71 2.58 -0.65
CA THR A 189 17.14 1.47 -1.52
C THR A 189 16.67 0.14 -0.92
N VAL A 190 16.43 -0.84 -1.79
CA VAL A 190 16.21 -2.24 -1.42
C VAL A 190 16.98 -3.07 -2.47
N PRO A 191 18.03 -3.82 -2.04
CA PRO A 191 18.63 -3.89 -0.70
C PRO A 191 19.22 -2.56 -0.21
N GLY A 192 19.55 -2.48 1.11
CA GLY A 192 20.07 -1.29 1.82
C GLY A 192 21.54 -1.41 2.22
#